data_b6e82a5a52514176e56dbd6349779702
#
_entry.id   b6e82a5a52514176e56dbd6349779702
#
_cell.length_a   1.000
_cell.length_b   1.000
_cell.length_c   1.000
_cell.angle_alpha   90.00
_cell.angle_beta   90.00
_cell.angle_gamma   90.00
#
_symmetry.space_group_name_H-M   'P 1'
#
loop_
_entity.id
_entity.type
_entity.pdbx_description
1 polymer ?
#
loop_
_entity_poly.entity_id
_entity_poly.type
_entity_poly.pdbx_seq_one_letter_code
_entity_poly.pdbx_strand_id
1 'polypeptide(L)'
;MRSIYLLRHGETVWNRAKRLQGHKDTPLTLKGVQQARAMGDKLSQVLDGTQPRAFYSSPIGRSHQTATIVADSIKFDTELIILKKELKEITFGKWDGLNMEEILAGYEAIWRQRKEVKWSFAPPDGESYKMASERANDFLIGLPDEYPTIIVAHGSLNKVIRGCWRKLKAEEIFQLDEPQNGFYELKPDHKELFIHV
;
A
#
# COMPACT_ATOMS: atom_id res chain seq x y z
N MET A 1 -12.56 -14.03 14.26
CA MET A 1 -12.05 -13.82 12.88
C MET A 1 -11.75 -12.34 12.70
N ARG A 2 -10.59 -12.00 12.20
CA ARG A 2 -10.07 -10.63 12.13
C ARG A 2 -10.48 -9.89 10.86
N SER A 3 -10.77 -8.59 10.97
CA SER A 3 -10.70 -7.65 9.85
C SER A 3 -9.28 -7.08 9.73
N ILE A 4 -8.81 -6.85 8.50
CA ILE A 4 -7.59 -6.10 8.21
C ILE A 4 -8.01 -4.76 7.61
N TYR A 5 -7.58 -3.66 8.21
CA TYR A 5 -7.76 -2.32 7.67
C TYR A 5 -6.50 -1.95 6.89
N LEU A 6 -6.62 -1.93 5.58
CA LEU A 6 -5.52 -1.67 4.65
C LEU A 6 -5.61 -0.25 4.10
N LEU A 7 -4.65 0.57 4.48
CA LEU A 7 -4.56 1.98 4.13
C LEU A 7 -3.42 2.21 3.13
N ARG A 8 -3.62 3.12 2.20
CA ARG A 8 -2.56 3.66 1.36
C ARG A 8 -2.02 4.93 1.99
N HIS A 9 -0.70 5.18 1.87
CA HIS A 9 -0.12 6.46 2.29
C HIS A 9 -0.79 7.65 1.61
N GLY A 10 -0.83 8.81 2.28
CA GLY A 10 -1.34 10.06 1.74
C GLY A 10 -0.59 10.55 0.49
N GLU A 11 -1.15 11.52 -0.22
CA GLU A 11 -0.52 12.10 -1.41
C GLU A 11 0.89 12.64 -1.10
N THR A 12 1.86 12.27 -1.93
CA THR A 12 3.23 12.79 -1.87
C THR A 12 3.50 13.81 -2.98
N VAL A 13 4.62 14.54 -2.85
CA VAL A 13 5.11 15.44 -3.91
C VAL A 13 5.23 14.69 -5.25
N TRP A 14 5.72 13.46 -5.25
CA TRP A 14 5.86 12.67 -6.48
C TRP A 14 4.55 12.07 -7.00
N ASN A 15 3.57 11.80 -6.13
CA ASN A 15 2.22 11.48 -6.64
C ASN A 15 1.66 12.62 -7.47
N ARG A 16 1.77 13.86 -6.97
CA ARG A 16 1.30 15.07 -7.68
C ARG A 16 2.09 15.32 -8.97
N ALA A 17 3.39 15.00 -8.97
CA ALA A 17 4.26 15.09 -10.14
C ALA A 17 4.16 13.88 -11.10
N LYS A 18 3.28 12.89 -10.81
CA LYS A 18 3.09 11.66 -11.60
C LYS A 18 4.39 10.87 -11.83
N ARG A 19 5.28 10.85 -10.82
CA ARG A 19 6.53 10.07 -10.84
C ARG A 19 6.33 8.73 -10.14
N LEU A 20 6.91 7.67 -10.70
CA LEU A 20 7.01 6.37 -10.02
C LEU A 20 7.90 6.51 -8.80
N GLN A 21 7.44 6.05 -7.64
CA GLN A 21 8.21 6.22 -6.41
C GLN A 21 9.04 4.99 -6.07
N GLY A 22 8.43 3.81 -6.21
CA GLY A 22 9.07 2.56 -5.80
C GLY A 22 9.61 2.64 -4.37
N HIS A 23 10.90 2.35 -4.21
CA HIS A 23 11.59 2.44 -2.92
C HIS A 23 12.16 3.84 -2.60
N LYS A 24 12.22 4.76 -3.58
CA LYS A 24 12.57 6.16 -3.29
C LYS A 24 11.42 6.83 -2.54
N ASP A 25 11.74 7.87 -1.80
CA ASP A 25 10.79 8.53 -0.91
C ASP A 25 10.71 10.03 -1.16
N THR A 26 9.52 10.59 -0.98
CA THR A 26 9.26 12.03 -0.98
C THR A 26 8.20 12.35 0.09
N PRO A 27 8.24 13.55 0.68
CA PRO A 27 7.34 13.90 1.77
C PRO A 27 5.87 13.92 1.30
N LEU A 28 4.97 13.73 2.27
CA LEU A 28 3.55 14.00 2.07
C LEU A 28 3.35 15.47 1.70
N THR A 29 2.37 15.73 0.82
CA THR A 29 1.84 17.09 0.63
C THR A 29 0.93 17.46 1.80
N LEU A 30 0.57 18.75 1.94
CA LEU A 30 -0.45 19.14 2.91
C LEU A 30 -1.76 18.37 2.72
N LYS A 31 -2.17 18.13 1.47
CA LYS A 31 -3.31 17.27 1.14
C LYS A 31 -3.09 15.83 1.62
N GLY A 32 -1.89 15.27 1.47
CA GLY A 32 -1.56 13.94 1.95
C GLY A 32 -1.65 13.81 3.46
N VAL A 33 -1.24 14.84 4.21
CA VAL A 33 -1.41 14.91 5.68
C VAL A 33 -2.90 14.96 6.05
N GLN A 34 -3.70 15.77 5.34
CA GLN A 34 -5.14 15.83 5.56
C GLN A 34 -5.84 14.50 5.27
N GLN A 35 -5.43 13.79 4.19
CA GLN A 35 -5.93 12.45 3.86
C GLN A 35 -5.59 11.45 4.98
N ALA A 36 -4.36 11.47 5.49
CA ALA A 36 -3.95 10.59 6.59
C ALA A 36 -4.79 10.84 7.86
N ARG A 37 -5.03 12.11 8.20
CA ARG A 37 -5.87 12.49 9.33
C ARG A 37 -7.31 12.01 9.13
N ALA A 38 -7.93 12.27 7.98
CA ALA A 38 -9.29 11.85 7.68
C ALA A 38 -9.45 10.32 7.74
N MET A 39 -8.47 9.55 7.21
CA MET A 39 -8.45 8.09 7.34
C MET A 39 -8.38 7.65 8.81
N GLY A 40 -7.54 8.29 9.62
CA GLY A 40 -7.42 7.99 11.05
C GLY A 40 -8.71 8.27 11.81
N ASP A 41 -9.33 9.43 11.59
CA ASP A 41 -10.58 9.84 12.24
C ASP A 41 -11.74 8.88 11.85
N LYS A 42 -11.79 8.47 10.58
CA LYS A 42 -12.77 7.49 10.11
C LYS A 42 -12.52 6.11 10.69
N LEU A 43 -11.27 5.68 10.75
CA LEU A 43 -10.88 4.40 11.32
C LEU A 43 -11.23 4.34 12.83
N SER A 44 -11.04 5.43 13.57
CA SER A 44 -11.47 5.55 14.97
C SER A 44 -12.96 5.28 15.15
N GLN A 45 -13.79 5.82 14.25
CA GLN A 45 -15.24 5.57 14.25
C GLN A 45 -15.57 4.10 13.92
N VAL A 46 -14.88 3.52 12.93
CA VAL A 46 -15.09 2.12 12.51
C VAL A 46 -14.68 1.12 13.59
N LEU A 47 -13.61 1.42 14.30
CA LEU A 47 -13.14 0.58 15.43
C LEU A 47 -14.08 0.62 16.65
N ASP A 48 -14.87 1.69 16.82
CA ASP A 48 -15.89 1.83 17.85
C ASP A 48 -15.40 1.41 19.26
N GLY A 49 -14.25 1.95 19.66
CA GLY A 49 -13.60 1.62 20.93
C GLY A 49 -12.80 0.31 20.95
N THR A 50 -12.87 -0.51 19.90
CA THR A 50 -12.02 -1.70 19.76
C THR A 50 -10.59 -1.28 19.53
N GLN A 51 -9.67 -1.67 20.41
CA GLN A 51 -8.25 -1.36 20.25
C GLN A 51 -7.57 -2.39 19.33
N PRO A 52 -6.96 -1.97 18.22
CA PRO A 52 -6.12 -2.85 17.43
C PRO A 52 -4.88 -3.24 18.26
N ARG A 53 -4.49 -4.51 18.20
CA ARG A 53 -3.26 -4.98 18.88
C ARG A 53 -2.08 -5.14 17.91
N ALA A 54 -2.34 -5.01 16.61
CA ALA A 54 -1.32 -5.10 15.59
C ALA A 54 -1.47 -3.94 14.59
N PHE A 55 -0.44 -3.10 14.51
CA PHE A 55 -0.35 -2.02 13.57
C PHE A 55 0.98 -2.13 12.80
N TYR A 56 0.89 -2.44 11.53
CA TYR A 56 2.04 -2.61 10.65
C TYR A 56 2.14 -1.45 9.67
N SER A 57 3.37 -1.03 9.37
CA SER A 57 3.64 -0.06 8.32
C SER A 57 4.84 -0.47 7.47
N SER A 58 4.82 -0.05 6.21
CA SER A 58 6.05 0.01 5.41
C SER A 58 7.08 0.91 6.10
N PRO A 59 8.37 0.57 6.07
CA PRO A 59 9.43 1.43 6.60
C PRO A 59 9.74 2.65 5.72
N ILE A 60 9.11 2.78 4.53
CA ILE A 60 9.30 3.95 3.65
C ILE A 60 8.60 5.16 4.27
N GLY A 61 9.30 6.30 4.35
CA GLY A 61 8.92 7.46 5.14
C GLY A 61 7.48 7.95 4.92
N ARG A 62 7.00 8.06 3.68
CA ARG A 62 5.60 8.47 3.37
C ARG A 62 4.55 7.55 4.00
N SER A 63 4.83 6.24 4.05
CA SER A 63 3.94 5.27 4.67
C SER A 63 4.01 5.35 6.20
N HIS A 64 5.23 5.40 6.75
CA HIS A 64 5.44 5.53 8.19
C HIS A 64 4.84 6.84 8.72
N GLN A 65 5.05 7.97 8.04
CA GLN A 65 4.44 9.25 8.41
C GLN A 65 2.90 9.17 8.40
N THR A 66 2.31 8.53 7.38
CA THR A 66 0.86 8.29 7.33
C THR A 66 0.41 7.43 8.52
N ALA A 67 1.13 6.34 8.82
CA ALA A 67 0.83 5.45 9.94
C ALA A 67 0.88 6.19 11.28
N THR A 68 1.87 7.05 11.50
CA THR A 68 1.99 7.87 12.72
C THR A 68 0.79 8.81 12.89
N ILE A 69 0.35 9.48 11.80
CA ILE A 69 -0.83 10.36 11.83
C ILE A 69 -2.11 9.56 12.13
N VAL A 70 -2.28 8.39 11.53
CA VAL A 70 -3.43 7.50 11.78
C VAL A 70 -3.42 6.99 13.21
N ALA A 71 -2.26 6.58 13.73
CA ALA A 71 -2.09 6.11 15.10
C ALA A 71 -2.51 7.19 16.13
N ASP A 72 -2.10 8.45 15.90
CA ASP A 72 -2.51 9.58 16.73
C ASP A 72 -4.04 9.74 16.77
N SER A 73 -4.73 9.65 15.62
CA SER A 73 -6.19 9.76 15.54
C SER A 73 -6.92 8.66 16.32
N ILE A 74 -6.41 7.43 16.30
CA ILE A 74 -7.03 6.27 16.99
C ILE A 74 -6.48 6.06 18.40
N LYS A 75 -5.62 6.96 18.89
CA LYS A 75 -4.95 6.88 20.21
C LYS A 75 -4.13 5.58 20.40
N PHE A 76 -3.50 5.13 19.32
CA PHE A 76 -2.56 4.02 19.36
C PHE A 76 -1.14 4.54 19.61
N ASP A 77 -0.37 3.87 20.46
CA ASP A 77 1.01 4.26 20.74
C ASP A 77 1.88 4.09 19.49
N THR A 78 2.44 5.19 19.00
CA THR A 78 3.25 5.21 17.78
C THR A 78 4.52 4.37 17.87
N GLU A 79 5.07 4.17 19.09
CA GLU A 79 6.23 3.32 19.31
C GLU A 79 5.93 1.82 19.12
N LEU A 80 4.65 1.45 19.14
CA LEU A 80 4.19 0.08 18.92
C LEU A 80 3.89 -0.22 17.45
N ILE A 81 4.10 0.73 16.52
CA ILE A 81 3.99 0.50 15.08
C ILE A 81 5.13 -0.40 14.61
N ILE A 82 4.79 -1.55 14.06
CA ILE A 82 5.76 -2.55 13.59
C ILE A 82 6.10 -2.28 12.12
N LEU A 83 7.34 -1.90 11.85
CA LEU A 83 7.83 -1.70 10.49
C LEU A 83 8.18 -3.03 9.83
N LYS A 84 7.58 -3.31 8.66
CA LYS A 84 7.76 -4.55 7.90
C LYS A 84 8.31 -4.27 6.52
N LYS A 85 9.44 -4.89 6.16
CA LYS A 85 10.06 -4.78 4.82
C LYS A 85 9.16 -5.33 3.73
N GLU A 86 8.37 -6.34 4.06
CA GLU A 86 7.37 -6.97 3.20
C GLU A 86 6.27 -6.00 2.74
N LEU A 87 6.10 -4.87 3.45
CA LEU A 87 5.14 -3.82 3.12
C LEU A 87 5.72 -2.68 2.26
N LYS A 88 6.99 -2.75 1.85
CA LYS A 88 7.54 -1.77 0.90
C LYS A 88 6.78 -1.79 -0.43
N GLU A 89 6.70 -0.63 -1.10
CA GLU A 89 6.15 -0.55 -2.45
C GLU A 89 6.92 -1.47 -3.42
N ILE A 90 6.30 -1.85 -4.51
CA ILE A 90 6.98 -2.50 -5.63
C ILE A 90 8.02 -1.53 -6.17
N THR A 91 9.30 -1.93 -6.16
CA THR A 91 10.34 -1.09 -6.77
C THR A 91 10.34 -1.26 -8.28
N PHE A 92 10.40 -0.15 -8.98
CA PHE A 92 10.59 -0.14 -10.42
C PHE A 92 12.08 -0.02 -10.80
N GLY A 93 12.98 -0.17 -9.83
CA GLY A 93 14.43 -0.16 -10.02
C GLY A 93 14.91 1.14 -10.67
N LYS A 94 15.51 1.05 -11.85
CA LYS A 94 16.01 2.22 -12.59
C LYS A 94 14.92 3.24 -12.96
N TRP A 95 13.66 2.86 -12.92
CA TRP A 95 12.54 3.77 -13.19
C TRP A 95 12.02 4.50 -11.95
N ASP A 96 12.51 4.15 -10.74
CA ASP A 96 12.15 4.86 -9.52
C ASP A 96 12.57 6.34 -9.62
N GLY A 97 11.62 7.24 -9.49
CA GLY A 97 11.78 8.69 -9.62
C GLY A 97 11.46 9.24 -11.02
N LEU A 98 11.29 8.38 -12.03
CA LEU A 98 10.98 8.82 -13.38
C LEU A 98 9.47 8.99 -13.58
N ASN A 99 9.09 9.91 -14.46
CA ASN A 99 7.74 9.99 -15.01
C ASN A 99 7.62 9.15 -16.29
N MET A 100 6.42 9.07 -16.87
CA MET A 100 6.18 8.24 -18.05
C MET A 100 6.95 8.73 -19.29
N GLU A 101 7.09 10.03 -19.47
CA GLU A 101 7.81 10.62 -20.59
C GLU A 101 9.30 10.24 -20.54
N GLU A 102 9.92 10.39 -19.38
CA GLU A 102 11.32 10.01 -19.13
C GLU A 102 11.55 8.49 -19.32
N ILE A 103 10.59 7.65 -18.92
CA ILE A 103 10.65 6.21 -19.14
C ILE A 103 10.57 5.88 -20.62
N LEU A 104 9.66 6.48 -21.37
CA LEU A 104 9.53 6.22 -22.80
C LEU A 104 10.74 6.76 -23.58
N ALA A 105 11.32 7.88 -23.17
CA ALA A 105 12.53 8.41 -23.81
C ALA A 105 13.76 7.50 -23.63
N GLY A 106 13.91 6.86 -22.46
CA GLY A 106 15.09 6.06 -22.14
C GLY A 106 14.91 4.54 -22.19
N TYR A 107 13.69 4.04 -22.10
CA TYR A 107 13.41 2.61 -21.88
C TYR A 107 12.20 2.09 -22.70
N GLU A 108 11.86 2.70 -23.82
CA GLU A 108 10.64 2.39 -24.56
C GLU A 108 10.49 0.89 -24.91
N ALA A 109 11.55 0.25 -25.42
CA ALA A 109 11.51 -1.17 -25.78
C ALA A 109 11.20 -2.06 -24.57
N ILE A 110 11.86 -1.79 -23.43
CA ILE A 110 11.67 -2.53 -22.20
C ILE A 110 10.26 -2.26 -21.60
N TRP A 111 9.76 -1.04 -21.72
CA TRP A 111 8.41 -0.69 -21.31
C TRP A 111 7.34 -1.41 -22.14
N ARG A 112 7.55 -1.55 -23.47
CA ARG A 112 6.65 -2.33 -24.34
C ARG A 112 6.63 -3.81 -23.93
N GLN A 113 7.79 -4.43 -23.71
CA GLN A 113 7.87 -5.81 -23.21
C GLN A 113 7.11 -5.99 -21.89
N ARG A 114 7.24 -5.05 -20.95
CA ARG A 114 6.49 -5.07 -19.70
C ARG A 114 4.97 -5.12 -19.90
N LYS A 115 4.43 -4.44 -20.91
CA LYS A 115 2.99 -4.45 -21.18
C LYS A 115 2.46 -5.85 -21.50
N GLU A 116 3.26 -6.68 -22.15
CA GLU A 116 2.88 -8.02 -22.59
C GLU A 116 2.90 -9.03 -21.45
N VAL A 117 3.88 -8.91 -20.55
CA VAL A 117 4.11 -9.88 -19.46
C VAL A 117 4.18 -9.21 -18.08
N LYS A 118 3.30 -8.25 -17.83
CA LYS A 118 3.32 -7.34 -16.67
C LYS A 118 3.43 -8.06 -15.32
N TRP A 119 2.84 -9.24 -15.18
CA TRP A 119 2.85 -9.99 -13.93
C TRP A 119 4.25 -10.48 -13.53
N SER A 120 4.96 -11.09 -14.47
CA SER A 120 6.27 -11.69 -14.22
C SER A 120 7.45 -10.79 -14.59
N PHE A 121 7.19 -9.66 -15.25
CA PHE A 121 8.25 -8.75 -15.67
C PHE A 121 8.77 -7.92 -14.49
N ALA A 122 10.08 -8.02 -14.24
CA ALA A 122 10.80 -7.12 -13.34
C ALA A 122 11.54 -6.04 -14.17
N PRO A 123 11.33 -4.74 -13.90
CA PRO A 123 12.18 -3.69 -14.47
C PRO A 123 13.65 -3.89 -14.08
N PRO A 124 14.62 -3.32 -14.81
CA PRO A 124 16.03 -3.39 -14.42
C PRO A 124 16.25 -2.93 -12.98
N ASP A 125 16.84 -3.80 -12.16
CA ASP A 125 17.03 -3.62 -10.70
C ASP A 125 15.72 -3.46 -9.90
N GLY A 126 14.59 -3.85 -10.48
CA GLY A 126 13.26 -3.74 -9.88
C GLY A 126 12.64 -5.07 -9.46
N GLU A 127 11.38 -5.00 -9.06
CA GLU A 127 10.56 -6.12 -8.60
C GLU A 127 9.39 -6.37 -9.56
N SER A 128 9.07 -7.63 -9.84
CA SER A 128 7.84 -7.98 -10.56
C SER A 128 6.62 -8.02 -9.62
N TYR A 129 5.42 -7.94 -10.17
CA TYR A 129 4.20 -8.16 -9.39
C TYR A 129 4.12 -9.57 -8.80
N LYS A 130 4.69 -10.57 -9.49
CA LYS A 130 4.79 -11.95 -8.99
C LYS A 130 5.62 -12.00 -7.71
N MET A 131 6.83 -11.43 -7.69
CA MET A 131 7.68 -11.35 -6.50
C MET A 131 6.99 -10.61 -5.35
N ALA A 132 6.34 -9.49 -5.65
CA ALA A 132 5.56 -8.75 -4.66
C ALA A 132 4.40 -9.58 -4.11
N SER A 133 3.75 -10.40 -4.93
CA SER A 133 2.67 -11.30 -4.50
C SER A 133 3.17 -12.39 -3.55
N GLU A 134 4.33 -12.95 -3.81
CA GLU A 134 4.95 -13.97 -2.95
C GLU A 134 5.21 -13.40 -1.55
N ARG A 135 5.92 -12.25 -1.44
CA ARG A 135 6.19 -11.63 -0.13
C ARG A 135 4.94 -11.09 0.58
N ALA A 136 3.94 -10.62 -0.18
CA ALA A 136 2.68 -10.16 0.40
C ALA A 136 1.87 -11.34 0.97
N ASN A 137 1.85 -12.48 0.29
CA ASN A 137 1.19 -13.69 0.75
C ASN A 137 1.85 -14.24 2.02
N ASP A 138 3.19 -14.33 2.05
CA ASP A 138 3.93 -14.77 3.23
C ASP A 138 3.66 -13.86 4.43
N PHE A 139 3.61 -12.54 4.21
CA PHE A 139 3.25 -11.58 5.25
C PHE A 139 1.82 -11.81 5.77
N LEU A 140 0.84 -12.01 4.89
CA LEU A 140 -0.56 -12.26 5.26
C LEU A 140 -0.74 -13.55 6.07
N ILE A 141 -0.03 -14.62 5.71
CA ILE A 141 -0.04 -15.91 6.44
C ILE A 141 0.50 -15.73 7.86
N GLY A 142 1.52 -14.90 8.03
CA GLY A 142 2.15 -14.65 9.33
C GLY A 142 1.39 -13.69 10.27
N LEU A 143 0.26 -13.14 9.83
CA LEU A 143 -0.51 -12.21 10.66
C LEU A 143 -1.29 -12.93 11.78
N PRO A 144 -1.45 -12.32 12.96
CA PRO A 144 -2.25 -12.89 14.06
C PRO A 144 -3.75 -12.92 13.70
N ASP A 145 -4.48 -13.93 14.17
CA ASP A 145 -5.91 -14.15 13.85
C ASP A 145 -6.92 -13.60 14.89
N GLU A 146 -6.42 -13.10 16.01
CA GLU A 146 -7.28 -12.88 17.19
C GLU A 146 -7.91 -11.49 17.27
N TYR A 147 -7.38 -10.49 16.55
CA TYR A 147 -7.81 -9.09 16.68
C TYR A 147 -7.67 -8.30 15.39
N PRO A 148 -8.35 -7.14 15.26
CA PRO A 148 -8.20 -6.26 14.10
C PRO A 148 -6.75 -5.84 13.88
N THR A 149 -6.32 -5.89 12.63
CA THR A 149 -4.96 -5.51 12.21
C THR A 149 -5.04 -4.28 11.31
N ILE A 150 -4.17 -3.29 11.56
CA ILE A 150 -4.02 -2.12 10.69
C ILE A 150 -2.75 -2.29 9.88
N ILE A 151 -2.83 -1.98 8.59
CA ILE A 151 -1.70 -2.00 7.66
C ILE A 151 -1.68 -0.68 6.88
N VAL A 152 -0.55 0.03 6.92
CA VAL A 152 -0.32 1.20 6.05
C VAL A 152 0.79 0.87 5.07
N ALA A 153 0.47 0.91 3.77
CA ALA A 153 1.42 0.57 2.72
C ALA A 153 1.23 1.47 1.47
N HIS A 154 1.27 0.90 0.27
CA HIS A 154 1.45 1.65 -0.99
C HIS A 154 0.47 1.20 -2.07
N GLY A 155 0.30 2.01 -3.12
CA GLY A 155 -0.71 1.80 -4.13
C GLY A 155 -0.60 0.47 -4.87
N SER A 156 0.56 0.14 -5.46
CA SER A 156 0.71 -1.11 -6.21
C SER A 156 0.72 -2.34 -5.29
N LEU A 157 1.38 -2.24 -4.15
CA LEU A 157 1.42 -3.33 -3.19
C LEU A 157 0.04 -3.62 -2.58
N ASN A 158 -0.76 -2.59 -2.25
CA ASN A 158 -2.10 -2.79 -1.70
C ASN A 158 -3.00 -3.57 -2.67
N LYS A 159 -2.93 -3.28 -3.98
CA LYS A 159 -3.63 -4.09 -4.99
C LYS A 159 -3.22 -5.55 -4.93
N VAL A 160 -1.93 -5.82 -4.76
CA VAL A 160 -1.40 -7.19 -4.62
C VAL A 160 -1.90 -7.83 -3.32
N ILE A 161 -1.84 -7.13 -2.18
CA ILE A 161 -2.35 -7.62 -0.88
C ILE A 161 -3.83 -7.97 -0.99
N ARG A 162 -4.65 -7.08 -1.57
CA ARG A 162 -6.10 -7.32 -1.81
C ARG A 162 -6.32 -8.50 -2.74
N GLY A 163 -5.50 -8.63 -3.79
CA GLY A 163 -5.54 -9.75 -4.71
C GLY A 163 -5.22 -11.10 -4.03
N CYS A 164 -4.17 -11.16 -3.24
CA CYS A 164 -3.82 -12.34 -2.44
C CYS A 164 -4.95 -12.69 -1.45
N TRP A 165 -5.47 -11.69 -0.72
CA TRP A 165 -6.56 -11.90 0.23
C TRP A 165 -7.82 -12.45 -0.42
N ARG A 166 -8.20 -11.91 -1.58
CA ARG A 166 -9.39 -12.29 -2.34
C ARG A 166 -9.17 -13.48 -3.27
N LYS A 167 -7.95 -14.02 -3.36
CA LYS A 167 -7.55 -15.12 -4.26
C LYS A 167 -7.82 -14.81 -5.74
N LEU A 168 -7.55 -13.57 -6.15
CA LEU A 168 -7.75 -13.09 -7.51
C LEU A 168 -6.62 -13.53 -8.45
N LYS A 169 -6.94 -13.65 -9.75
CA LYS A 169 -5.95 -13.81 -10.81
C LYS A 169 -5.21 -12.51 -11.09
N ALA A 170 -4.06 -12.60 -11.74
CA ALA A 170 -3.21 -11.45 -12.06
C ALA A 170 -3.95 -10.34 -12.82
N GLU A 171 -4.76 -10.71 -13.80
CA GLU A 171 -5.54 -9.78 -14.62
C GLU A 171 -6.55 -8.99 -13.79
N GLU A 172 -7.18 -9.65 -12.82
CA GLU A 172 -8.16 -9.04 -11.91
C GLU A 172 -7.47 -8.07 -10.93
N ILE A 173 -6.27 -8.41 -10.45
CA ILE A 173 -5.46 -7.54 -9.58
C ILE A 173 -5.14 -6.21 -10.28
N PHE A 174 -4.85 -6.24 -11.58
CA PHE A 174 -4.54 -5.03 -12.35
C PHE A 174 -5.75 -4.11 -12.53
N GLN A 175 -6.97 -4.64 -12.43
CA GLN A 175 -8.21 -3.86 -12.54
C GLN A 175 -8.61 -3.20 -11.20
N LEU A 176 -8.01 -3.61 -10.08
CA LEU A 176 -8.30 -2.98 -8.80
C LEU A 176 -7.87 -1.51 -8.84
N ASP A 177 -8.68 -0.65 -8.23
CA ASP A 177 -8.29 0.72 -7.90
C ASP A 177 -7.55 0.78 -6.56
N GLU A 178 -6.96 1.92 -6.25
CA GLU A 178 -6.32 2.17 -4.95
C GLU A 178 -6.36 3.68 -4.66
N PRO A 179 -7.53 4.23 -4.34
CA PRO A 179 -7.73 5.65 -4.09
C PRO A 179 -7.08 6.08 -2.76
N GLN A 180 -6.87 7.40 -2.59
CA GLN A 180 -6.31 8.00 -1.37
C GLN A 180 -7.37 8.75 -0.53
N ASN A 181 -8.65 8.55 -0.84
CA ASN A 181 -9.79 9.15 -0.11
C ASN A 181 -10.56 8.10 0.71
N GLY A 182 -9.86 7.11 1.24
CA GLY A 182 -10.41 6.05 2.04
C GLY A 182 -9.42 4.91 2.23
N PHE A 183 -9.94 3.80 2.75
CA PHE A 183 -9.18 2.57 3.00
C PHE A 183 -10.06 1.35 2.81
N TYR A 184 -9.44 0.17 2.71
CA TYR A 184 -10.16 -1.08 2.57
C TYR A 184 -10.23 -1.85 3.90
N GLU A 185 -11.40 -2.36 4.24
CA GLU A 185 -11.57 -3.42 5.20
C GLU A 185 -11.55 -4.76 4.46
N LEU A 186 -10.56 -5.59 4.73
CA LEU A 186 -10.47 -6.97 4.26
C LEU A 186 -11.11 -7.89 5.28
N LYS A 187 -12.24 -8.49 4.92
CA LYS A 187 -13.08 -9.31 5.80
C LYS A 187 -12.64 -10.77 5.82
N PRO A 188 -12.91 -11.51 6.91
CA PRO A 188 -12.50 -12.92 7.06
C PRO A 188 -13.00 -13.86 5.97
N ASP A 189 -14.13 -13.52 5.32
CA ASP A 189 -14.73 -14.30 4.22
C ASP A 189 -14.10 -14.01 2.85
N HIS A 190 -12.88 -13.45 2.82
CA HIS A 190 -12.16 -13.04 1.62
C HIS A 190 -12.86 -11.95 0.79
N LYS A 191 -13.80 -11.21 1.39
CA LYS A 191 -14.39 -10.02 0.81
C LYS A 191 -13.63 -8.76 1.21
N GLU A 192 -13.94 -7.68 0.53
CA GLU A 192 -13.44 -6.35 0.90
C GLU A 192 -14.56 -5.32 0.85
N LEU A 193 -14.42 -4.29 1.65
CA LEU A 193 -15.29 -3.12 1.68
C LEU A 193 -14.41 -1.87 1.60
N PHE A 194 -14.69 -0.97 0.66
CA PHE A 194 -14.06 0.34 0.65
C PHE A 194 -14.79 1.29 1.60
N ILE A 195 -14.05 1.91 2.50
CA ILE A 195 -14.55 2.86 3.49
C ILE A 195 -14.07 4.26 3.08
N HIS A 196 -15.00 5.09 2.66
CA HIS A 196 -14.77 6.48 2.28
C HIS A 196 -14.51 7.39 3.48
N VAL A 197 -13.63 8.41 3.28
CA VAL A 197 -13.35 9.49 4.22
C VAL A 197 -13.72 10.84 3.63
#